data_15441bd2d707376962585fa813460468
#
_entry.id   15441bd2d707376962585fa813460468
#
_cell.length_a   1.000
_cell.length_b   1.000
_cell.length_c   1.000
_cell.angle_alpha   90.00
_cell.angle_beta   90.00
_cell.angle_gamma   90.00
#
_symmetry.space_group_name_H-M   'P 1'
#
loop_
_entity.id
_entity.type
_entity.pdbx_description
1 polymer ?
#
loop_
_entity_poly.entity_id
_entity_poly.type
_entity_poly.pdbx_seq_one_letter_code
_entity_poly.pdbx_strand_id
1 'polypeptide(L)'
;MTALDIKKLIESGINDCEAFVDGDGSHFVAKVVSDEFEGLSIINQHKLVYKSLGSSMESAIHALSIHTYTLGDWKTARKFQNL
;
A
#
# COMPACT_ATOMS: atom_id res chain seq x y z
N MET A 1 -8.30 14.27 -0.08
CA MET A 1 -7.61 13.20 -0.83
C MET A 1 -8.51 11.98 -0.89
N THR A 2 -8.60 11.36 -2.05
CA THR A 2 -9.45 10.20 -2.28
C THR A 2 -8.61 8.90 -2.29
N ALA A 3 -9.31 7.76 -2.20
CA ALA A 3 -8.64 6.47 -2.32
C ALA A 3 -7.90 6.34 -3.66
N LEU A 4 -8.45 6.88 -4.74
CA LEU A 4 -7.81 6.87 -6.05
C LEU A 4 -6.52 7.70 -6.06
N ASP A 5 -6.51 8.85 -5.38
CA ASP A 5 -5.31 9.67 -5.27
C ASP A 5 -4.19 8.92 -4.56
N ILE A 6 -4.52 8.24 -3.47
CA ILE A 6 -3.57 7.45 -2.70
C ILE A 6 -3.01 6.32 -3.56
N LYS A 7 -3.88 5.61 -4.26
CA LYS A 7 -3.48 4.52 -5.17
C LYS A 7 -2.48 5.03 -6.21
N LYS A 8 -2.76 6.14 -6.84
CA LYS A 8 -1.89 6.71 -7.89
C LYS A 8 -0.53 7.11 -7.34
N LEU A 9 -0.50 7.72 -6.15
CA LEU A 9 0.76 8.11 -5.52
C LEU A 9 1.64 6.88 -5.23
N ILE A 10 1.04 5.84 -4.66
CA ILE A 10 1.77 4.63 -4.32
C ILE A 10 2.31 3.97 -5.57
N GLU A 11 1.46 3.78 -6.58
CA GLU A 11 1.87 3.10 -7.81
C GLU A 11 2.91 3.89 -8.61
N SER A 12 2.90 5.21 -8.49
CA SER A 12 3.90 6.06 -9.15
C SER A 12 5.24 6.05 -8.42
N GLY A 13 5.23 5.82 -7.13
CA GLY A 13 6.44 5.92 -6.30
C GLY A 13 7.16 4.60 -6.03
N ILE A 14 6.55 3.47 -6.39
CA ILE A 14 7.13 2.14 -6.16
C ILE A 14 7.08 1.36 -7.47
N ASN A 15 8.20 0.77 -7.86
CA ASN A 15 8.29 -0.01 -9.11
C ASN A 15 7.48 -1.31 -8.99
N ASP A 16 6.94 -1.76 -10.12
CA ASP A 16 6.21 -3.03 -10.21
C ASP A 16 5.17 -3.17 -9.10
N CYS A 17 4.37 -2.11 -8.93
CA CYS A 17 3.48 -1.98 -7.79
C CYS A 17 2.02 -1.90 -8.23
N GLU A 18 1.18 -2.65 -7.53
CA GLU A 18 -0.27 -2.51 -7.62
C GLU A 18 -0.80 -2.22 -6.22
N ALA A 19 -1.61 -1.18 -6.11
CA ALA A 19 -2.19 -0.79 -4.84
C ALA A 19 -3.71 -0.90 -4.91
N PHE A 20 -4.28 -1.50 -3.88
CA PHE A 20 -5.73 -1.62 -3.68
C PHE A 20 -6.08 -0.75 -2.49
N VAL A 21 -6.72 0.39 -2.75
CA VAL A 21 -7.01 1.36 -1.71
C VAL A 21 -8.51 1.55 -1.58
N ASP A 22 -8.98 1.45 -0.35
CA ASP A 22 -10.39 1.65 -0.03
C ASP A 22 -10.48 2.62 1.14
N GLY A 23 -11.63 3.28 1.27
CA GLY A 23 -11.81 4.21 2.38
C GLY A 23 -13.01 5.12 2.18
N ASP A 24 -13.41 5.76 3.27
CA ASP A 24 -14.59 6.63 3.34
C ASP A 24 -14.24 8.12 3.32
N GLY A 25 -12.97 8.47 3.08
CA GLY A 25 -12.50 9.84 3.11
C GLY A 25 -11.88 10.24 4.46
N SER A 26 -12.26 9.54 5.53
CA SER A 26 -11.70 9.78 6.88
C SER A 26 -10.67 8.72 7.24
N HIS A 27 -10.91 7.49 6.83
CA HIS A 27 -9.99 6.36 7.07
C HIS A 27 -9.79 5.60 5.77
N PHE A 28 -8.56 5.17 5.53
CA PHE A 28 -8.18 4.44 4.32
C PHE A 28 -7.45 3.16 4.67
N VAL A 29 -7.64 2.15 3.84
CA VAL A 29 -6.90 0.89 3.93
C VAL A 29 -6.22 0.68 2.57
N ALA A 30 -4.92 0.50 2.58
CA ALA A 30 -4.14 0.24 1.37
C ALA A 30 -3.50 -1.14 1.46
N LYS A 31 -3.75 -1.97 0.46
CA LYS A 31 -3.03 -3.22 0.25
C LYS A 31 -2.10 -2.99 -0.92
N VAL A 32 -0.80 -3.12 -0.69
CA VAL A 32 0.23 -2.75 -1.66
C VAL A 32 1.05 -3.99 -2.01
N VAL A 33 1.08 -4.31 -3.29
CA VAL A 33 1.75 -5.51 -3.81
C VAL A 33 2.88 -5.07 -4.72
N SER A 34 4.10 -5.52 -4.42
CA SER A 34 5.26 -5.17 -5.25
C SER A 34 6.39 -6.17 -5.05
N ASP A 35 7.09 -6.50 -6.13
CA ASP A 35 8.31 -7.29 -6.06
C ASP A 35 9.44 -6.55 -5.35
N GLU A 36 9.35 -5.21 -5.26
CA GLU A 36 10.32 -4.41 -4.51
C GLU A 36 10.33 -4.75 -3.02
N PHE A 37 9.28 -5.37 -2.53
CA PHE A 37 9.20 -5.76 -1.11
C PHE A 37 9.97 -7.05 -0.81
N GLU A 38 10.42 -7.77 -1.83
CA GLU A 38 11.12 -9.02 -1.67
C GLU A 38 12.41 -8.81 -0.85
N GLY A 39 12.59 -9.60 0.19
CA GLY A 39 13.77 -9.49 1.04
C GLY A 39 13.75 -8.36 2.04
N LEU A 40 12.73 -7.50 2.03
CA LEU A 40 12.63 -6.38 2.98
C LEU A 40 11.82 -6.79 4.22
N SER A 41 12.21 -6.24 5.37
CA SER A 41 11.40 -6.35 6.58
C SER A 41 10.07 -5.60 6.39
N ILE A 42 9.08 -5.93 7.21
CA ILE A 42 7.79 -5.23 7.17
C ILE A 42 7.98 -3.72 7.39
N ILE A 43 8.85 -3.35 8.31
CA ILE A 43 9.14 -1.93 8.59
C ILE A 43 9.68 -1.24 7.33
N ASN A 44 10.62 -1.87 6.64
CA ASN A 44 11.20 -1.29 5.43
C ASN A 44 10.21 -1.26 4.27
N GLN A 45 9.33 -2.26 4.17
CA GLN A 45 8.25 -2.24 3.17
C GLN A 45 7.32 -1.05 3.42
N HIS A 46 6.93 -0.82 4.66
CA HIS A 46 6.07 0.30 5.02
C HIS A 46 6.76 1.65 4.76
N LYS A 47 8.07 1.73 5.00
CA LYS A 47 8.83 2.95 4.70
C LYS A 47 8.78 3.31 3.22
N LEU A 48 8.84 2.31 2.33
CA LEU A 48 8.69 2.55 0.89
C LEU A 48 7.33 3.15 0.56
N VAL A 49 6.28 2.64 1.18
CA VAL A 49 4.92 3.15 0.95
C VAL A 49 4.82 4.59 1.43
N TYR A 50 5.29 4.89 2.64
CA TYR A 50 5.25 6.26 3.14
C TYR A 50 6.07 7.22 2.28
N LYS A 51 7.22 6.76 1.80
CA LYS A 51 8.05 7.56 0.91
C LYS A 51 7.33 7.87 -0.40
N SER A 52 6.59 6.91 -0.94
CA SER A 52 5.82 7.11 -2.17
C SER A 52 4.71 8.15 -2.01
N LEU A 53 4.15 8.25 -0.82
CA LEU A 53 3.11 9.23 -0.51
C LEU A 53 3.69 10.63 -0.31
N GLY A 54 4.97 10.73 0.08
CA GLY A 54 5.62 11.99 0.31
C GLY A 54 4.91 12.81 1.38
N SER A 55 4.89 14.13 1.22
CA SER A 55 4.21 15.02 2.15
C SER A 55 2.70 15.10 1.93
N SER A 56 2.19 14.45 0.88
CA SER A 56 0.78 14.54 0.49
C SER A 56 -0.17 14.05 1.57
N MET A 57 0.27 13.07 2.38
CA MET A 57 -0.54 12.47 3.44
C MET A 57 -0.04 12.80 4.84
N GLU A 58 0.85 13.80 4.96
CA GLU A 58 1.54 14.06 6.22
C GLU A 58 0.58 14.29 7.40
N SER A 59 -0.48 15.04 7.18
CA SER A 59 -1.46 15.33 8.22
C SER A 59 -2.50 14.21 8.42
N ALA A 60 -2.61 13.30 7.47
CA ALA A 60 -3.64 12.24 7.49
C ALA A 60 -3.06 10.84 7.59
N ILE A 61 -1.76 10.72 7.79
CA ILE A 61 -1.07 9.43 7.76
C ILE A 61 -1.58 8.46 8.83
N HIS A 62 -2.03 8.97 9.96
CA HIS A 62 -2.59 8.16 11.04
C HIS A 62 -3.94 7.53 10.66
N ALA A 63 -4.58 8.03 9.62
CA ALA A 63 -5.84 7.50 9.13
C ALA A 63 -5.66 6.44 8.03
N LEU A 64 -4.41 6.08 7.73
CA LEU A 64 -4.08 5.11 6.70
C LEU A 64 -3.54 3.83 7.31
N SER A 65 -4.22 2.72 7.05
CA SER A 65 -3.75 1.37 7.40
C SER A 65 -3.09 0.76 6.17
N ILE A 66 -1.88 0.23 6.35
CA ILE A 66 -1.09 -0.31 5.25
C ILE A 66 -0.84 -1.79 5.45
N HIS A 67 -1.06 -2.57 4.39
CA HIS A 67 -0.69 -3.98 4.33
C HIS A 67 0.18 -4.16 3.08
N THR A 68 1.36 -4.73 3.25
CA THR A 68 2.31 -4.91 2.14
C THR A 68 2.51 -6.38 1.84
N TYR A 69 2.65 -6.69 0.56
CA TYR A 69 2.78 -8.06 0.08
C TYR A 69 3.82 -8.12 -1.03
N THR A 70 4.64 -9.17 -1.03
CA THR A 70 5.31 -9.60 -2.26
C THR A 70 4.26 -10.22 -3.17
N LEU A 71 4.59 -10.43 -4.43
CA LEU A 71 3.65 -11.06 -5.36
C LEU A 71 3.25 -12.47 -4.87
N GLY A 72 4.21 -13.24 -4.36
CA GLY A 72 3.92 -14.57 -3.82
C GLY A 72 2.99 -14.52 -2.63
N ASP A 73 3.24 -13.62 -1.69
CA ASP A 73 2.40 -13.45 -0.50
C ASP A 73 0.99 -13.01 -0.89
N TRP A 74 0.87 -12.16 -1.90
CA TRP A 74 -0.42 -11.68 -2.38
C TRP A 74 -1.26 -12.82 -2.96
N LYS A 75 -0.65 -13.68 -3.73
CA LYS A 75 -1.34 -14.86 -4.29
C LYS A 75 -1.90 -15.74 -3.18
N THR A 76 -1.13 -15.96 -2.13
CA THR A 76 -1.57 -16.74 -0.97
C THR A 76 -2.71 -16.04 -0.24
N ALA A 77 -2.59 -14.75 0.03
CA ALA A 77 -3.60 -13.97 0.73
C ALA A 77 -4.94 -13.97 -0.04
N ARG A 78 -4.90 -13.78 -1.35
CA ARG A 78 -6.09 -13.79 -2.21
C ARG A 78 -6.80 -15.13 -2.17
N LYS A 79 -6.03 -16.22 -2.12
CA LYS A 79 -6.59 -17.57 -2.08
C LYS A 79 -7.46 -17.77 -0.85
N PHE A 80 -7.04 -17.25 0.29
CA PHE A 80 -7.80 -17.34 1.52
C PHE A 80 -8.98 -16.36 1.57
N GLN A 81 -8.86 -15.22 0.92
CA GLN A 81 -9.92 -14.21 0.88
C GLN A 81 -11.11 -14.64 0.03
N ASN A 82 -10.93 -15.57 -0.87
CA ASN A 82 -11.97 -16.04 -1.78
C ASN A 82 -12.74 -17.24 -1.22
N LEU A 83 -12.49 -17.61 0.00
CA LEU A 83 -13.25 -18.67 0.68
C LEU A 83 -14.52 -18.09 1.41
#